data_93eb811eea90cf069dc71e772f6765e8
#
_entry.id   93eb811eea90cf069dc71e772f6765e8
#
_cell.length_a   1.000
_cell.length_b   1.000
_cell.length_c   1.000
_cell.angle_alpha   90.00
_cell.angle_beta   90.00
_cell.angle_gamma   90.00
#
_symmetry.space_group_name_H-M   'P 1'
#
loop_
_entity.id
_entity.type
_entity.pdbx_description
1 polymer ?
#
loop_
_entity_poly.entity_id
_entity_poly.type
_entity_poly.pdbx_seq_one_letter_code
_entity_poly.pdbx_strand_id
1 'polypeptide(L)'
;MLANAIPATGYGTLFVLVLLIVASVWLGTVAQRVVQKGAFLKGYFLGNRGLGAWALALTATVQSGGTFMGFPSLVYSHGWIVALWIAGYMVVPLTGFGVVGKRLAQLSRRTGAVTVPDLFRERFKSPAVGLVALVFVLTFMTSMMIAQFKAGALIMKIAWPNSGVIALSEDLHQYELKPEGLESLRQQNVPEGVLIALVPLVGKPFHSDSDFKAEIAKLLSKDELKAHSKAIASAAEPFDWLYLMGLVIFGLTVVGYTLIGGFLAAVWTDLFQSVMMLFGVVLLASLAIPAAGGLEQATLTAISQKVSVDTDEVLGAAYAFGPGYSADGREFMPITLGISFFMVWVFAGIGSPASIVRVMASKSTAHIRKSIFLLGGYNLLIYIPLIMICICGRSLIPSLPAGKSDEIIPRLTLLLTGQLPAGGLLAGLVLTAPFGAVMATVSGYLVVIASGIVRDIFQRFIRPDATNYEIRRLTYITMIVVGIFAFAMNVKPVQYLQVFVVFSGTDGAVTFVIHEL
;
A
#
# COMPACT_ATOMS: atom_id res chain seq x y z
N MET A 1 -14.49 25.85 8.46
CA MET A 1 -14.16 26.94 7.52
C MET A 1 -12.87 26.72 6.73
N LEU A 2 -11.88 25.95 7.22
CA LEU A 2 -10.64 25.64 6.47
C LEU A 2 -10.80 24.58 5.37
N ALA A 3 -11.83 23.75 5.43
CA ALA A 3 -12.03 22.61 4.52
C ALA A 3 -12.41 23.00 3.06
N ASN A 4 -12.80 24.24 2.80
CA ASN A 4 -13.28 24.66 1.47
C ASN A 4 -12.21 25.31 0.59
N ALA A 5 -10.97 25.40 1.01
CA ALA A 5 -9.89 25.99 0.22
C ALA A 5 -8.57 25.26 0.46
N ILE A 6 -8.39 24.09 -0.16
CA ILE A 6 -7.04 23.53 -0.29
C ILE A 6 -6.32 24.39 -1.34
N PRO A 7 -5.27 25.14 -0.96
CA PRO A 7 -4.57 26.00 -1.90
C PRO A 7 -3.90 25.15 -2.99
N ALA A 8 -3.87 25.66 -4.18
CA ALA A 8 -3.15 25.05 -5.30
C ALA A 8 -1.65 24.98 -4.96
N THR A 9 -1.10 23.77 -4.83
CA THR A 9 0.30 23.56 -4.44
C THR A 9 1.31 23.83 -5.56
N GLY A 10 0.85 24.13 -6.77
CA GLY A 10 1.71 24.38 -7.93
C GLY A 10 2.57 23.16 -8.30
N TYR A 11 3.62 23.39 -9.12
CA TYR A 11 4.52 22.32 -9.61
C TYR A 11 5.55 21.83 -8.59
N GLY A 12 5.67 22.47 -7.41
CA GLY A 12 6.67 22.14 -6.40
C GLY A 12 6.57 20.70 -5.89
N THR A 13 5.35 20.23 -5.65
CA THR A 13 5.07 18.86 -5.20
C THR A 13 5.54 17.83 -6.22
N LEU A 14 5.15 18.02 -7.47
CA LEU A 14 5.54 17.14 -8.57
C LEU A 14 7.06 17.15 -8.78
N PHE A 15 7.70 18.31 -8.69
CA PHE A 15 9.15 18.45 -8.81
C PHE A 15 9.91 17.58 -7.80
N VAL A 16 9.50 17.60 -6.52
CA VAL A 16 10.15 16.80 -5.47
C VAL A 16 9.91 15.29 -5.69
N LEU A 17 8.72 14.87 -6.11
CA LEU A 17 8.47 13.46 -6.44
C LEU A 17 9.28 13.01 -7.67
N VAL A 18 9.40 13.83 -8.70
CA VAL A 18 10.27 13.55 -9.85
C VAL A 18 11.74 13.43 -9.40
N LEU A 19 12.20 14.29 -8.49
CA LEU A 19 13.54 14.19 -7.93
C LEU A 19 13.76 12.87 -7.18
N LEU A 20 12.78 12.42 -6.40
CA LEU A 20 12.80 11.11 -5.73
C LEU A 20 12.90 9.96 -6.75
N ILE A 21 12.13 10.04 -7.83
CA ILE A 21 12.15 9.04 -8.92
C ILE A 21 13.54 9.02 -9.57
N VAL A 22 14.07 10.17 -9.95
CA VAL A 22 15.41 10.28 -10.57
C VAL A 22 16.49 9.72 -9.64
N ALA A 23 16.45 10.06 -8.35
CA ALA A 23 17.37 9.52 -7.35
C ALA A 23 17.26 7.99 -7.22
N SER A 24 16.04 7.45 -7.24
CA SER A 24 15.80 5.99 -7.19
C SER A 24 16.34 5.28 -8.43
N VAL A 25 16.11 5.81 -9.63
CA VAL A 25 16.66 5.27 -10.88
C VAL A 25 18.20 5.34 -10.87
N TRP A 26 18.78 6.46 -10.43
CA TRP A 26 20.23 6.62 -10.31
C TRP A 26 20.83 5.57 -9.34
N LEU A 27 20.25 5.40 -8.16
CA LEU A 27 20.67 4.37 -7.20
C LEU A 27 20.56 2.97 -7.80
N GLY A 28 19.50 2.70 -8.57
CA GLY A 28 19.33 1.44 -9.32
C GLY A 28 20.48 1.19 -10.30
N THR A 29 20.90 2.20 -11.07
CA THR A 29 22.01 2.06 -12.02
C THR A 29 23.34 1.85 -11.33
N VAL A 30 23.59 2.53 -10.20
CA VAL A 30 24.80 2.33 -9.38
C VAL A 30 24.83 0.91 -8.81
N ALA A 31 23.71 0.42 -8.29
CA ALA A 31 23.58 -0.93 -7.75
C ALA A 31 23.85 -2.01 -8.82
N GLN A 32 23.41 -1.80 -10.06
CA GLN A 32 23.67 -2.70 -11.18
C GLN A 32 25.19 -2.92 -11.42
N ARG A 33 25.99 -1.86 -11.34
CA ARG A 33 27.45 -1.96 -11.51
C ARG A 33 28.11 -2.87 -10.49
N VAL A 34 27.54 -2.95 -9.28
CA VAL A 34 28.02 -3.82 -8.20
C VAL A 34 27.58 -5.28 -8.43
N VAL A 35 26.36 -5.50 -8.95
CA VAL A 35 25.81 -6.86 -9.21
C VAL A 35 26.56 -7.58 -10.32
N GLN A 36 27.03 -6.87 -11.34
CA GLN A 36 27.68 -7.48 -12.52
C GLN A 36 28.97 -8.27 -12.21
N LYS A 37 29.52 -8.17 -11.00
CA LYS A 37 30.78 -8.81 -10.60
C LYS A 37 30.66 -10.27 -10.11
N GLY A 38 29.49 -10.96 -10.30
CA GLY A 38 29.27 -12.30 -9.77
C GLY A 38 28.22 -13.13 -10.56
N ALA A 39 27.89 -14.33 -10.04
CA ALA A 39 26.83 -15.16 -10.60
C ALA A 39 25.49 -14.42 -10.55
N PHE A 40 24.81 -14.32 -11.70
CA PHE A 40 23.57 -13.53 -11.86
C PHE A 40 22.52 -13.83 -10.80
N LEU A 41 22.19 -15.10 -10.58
CA LEU A 41 21.14 -15.48 -9.61
C LEU A 41 21.43 -14.99 -8.18
N LYS A 42 22.65 -15.22 -7.68
CA LYS A 42 23.01 -14.81 -6.31
C LYS A 42 23.18 -13.29 -6.20
N GLY A 43 23.73 -12.65 -7.22
CA GLY A 43 23.90 -11.21 -7.27
C GLY A 43 22.56 -10.47 -7.39
N TYR A 44 21.75 -10.87 -8.36
CA TYR A 44 20.52 -10.18 -8.71
C TYR A 44 19.38 -10.42 -7.71
N PHE A 45 19.25 -11.63 -7.14
CA PHE A 45 18.14 -11.97 -6.22
C PHE A 45 18.51 -11.92 -4.72
N LEU A 46 19.79 -11.96 -4.34
CA LEU A 46 20.23 -11.95 -2.94
C LEU A 46 21.33 -10.93 -2.64
N GLY A 47 21.72 -10.08 -3.59
CA GLY A 47 22.77 -9.07 -3.37
C GLY A 47 24.08 -9.66 -2.82
N ASN A 48 24.48 -10.86 -3.27
CA ASN A 48 25.66 -11.61 -2.80
C ASN A 48 25.70 -11.84 -1.28
N ARG A 49 24.55 -11.78 -0.60
CA ARG A 49 24.42 -11.94 0.86
C ARG A 49 25.27 -10.93 1.65
N GLY A 50 25.29 -9.68 1.21
CA GLY A 50 26.08 -8.60 1.76
C GLY A 50 25.36 -7.65 2.71
N LEU A 51 24.08 -7.92 3.09
CA LEU A 51 23.28 -6.97 3.87
C LEU A 51 23.80 -6.80 5.31
N GLY A 52 24.14 -5.55 5.67
CA GLY A 52 24.44 -5.12 7.02
C GLY A 52 23.18 -4.93 7.87
N ALA A 53 23.34 -4.66 9.18
CA ALA A 53 22.23 -4.55 10.11
C ALA A 53 21.26 -3.39 9.79
N TRP A 54 21.77 -2.24 9.39
CA TRP A 54 20.95 -1.09 8.99
C TRP A 54 20.15 -1.35 7.71
N ALA A 55 20.81 -1.86 6.68
CA ALA A 55 20.13 -2.21 5.44
C ALA A 55 19.06 -3.28 5.70
N LEU A 56 19.37 -4.29 6.51
CA LEU A 56 18.41 -5.32 6.88
C LEU A 56 17.23 -4.74 7.66
N ALA A 57 17.46 -3.87 8.65
CA ALA A 57 16.40 -3.28 9.47
C ALA A 57 15.46 -2.38 8.65
N LEU A 58 16.02 -1.45 7.90
CA LEU A 58 15.23 -0.43 7.20
C LEU A 58 14.54 -0.95 5.93
N THR A 59 14.93 -2.11 5.43
CA THR A 59 14.32 -2.68 4.21
C THR A 59 13.51 -3.95 4.44
N ALA A 60 13.61 -4.57 5.59
CA ALA A 60 13.07 -5.90 5.81
C ALA A 60 11.57 -5.96 6.17
N THR A 61 11.08 -5.00 6.93
CA THR A 61 9.66 -4.71 6.97
C THR A 61 9.44 -3.53 6.06
N VAL A 62 9.06 -3.83 4.86
CA VAL A 62 8.81 -2.79 3.87
C VAL A 62 7.60 -2.01 4.34
N GLN A 63 7.82 -0.75 4.74
CA GLN A 63 6.73 0.19 4.90
C GLN A 63 6.01 0.28 3.55
N SER A 64 4.69 0.22 3.56
CA SER A 64 3.90 0.05 2.33
C SER A 64 2.80 1.11 2.21
N GLY A 65 2.05 1.08 1.13
CA GLY A 65 0.79 1.83 1.02
C GLY A 65 -0.19 1.49 2.15
N GLY A 66 -0.13 0.26 2.69
CA GLY A 66 -0.87 -0.10 3.90
C GLY A 66 -0.45 0.73 5.11
N THR A 67 0.83 1.05 5.27
CA THR A 67 1.35 1.88 6.37
C THR A 67 0.93 3.35 6.25
N PHE A 68 0.98 3.92 5.06
CA PHE A 68 0.80 5.35 4.84
C PHE A 68 -0.57 5.76 4.30
N MET A 69 -1.40 4.80 3.93
CA MET A 69 -2.76 5.06 3.42
C MET A 69 -3.79 4.16 4.12
N GLY A 70 -3.62 2.85 4.09
CA GLY A 70 -4.59 1.92 4.68
C GLY A 70 -4.69 2.01 6.20
N PHE A 71 -3.57 2.02 6.93
CA PHE A 71 -3.56 2.20 8.38
C PHE A 71 -4.05 3.59 8.81
N PRO A 72 -3.58 4.69 8.21
CA PRO A 72 -4.13 6.02 8.43
C PRO A 72 -5.64 6.13 8.21
N SER A 73 -6.16 5.47 7.20
CA SER A 73 -7.60 5.37 6.93
C SER A 73 -8.38 4.77 8.11
N LEU A 74 -7.84 3.69 8.71
CA LEU A 74 -8.44 3.07 9.89
C LEU A 74 -8.40 4.01 11.11
N VAL A 75 -7.26 4.66 11.38
CA VAL A 75 -7.15 5.61 12.51
C VAL A 75 -8.10 6.79 12.31
N TYR A 76 -8.16 7.34 11.10
CA TYR A 76 -9.09 8.41 10.77
C TYR A 76 -10.55 8.03 11.02
N SER A 77 -10.93 6.79 10.70
CA SER A 77 -12.31 6.29 10.83
C SER A 77 -12.67 5.84 12.26
N HIS A 78 -11.72 5.24 13.00
CA HIS A 78 -12.00 4.55 14.27
C HIS A 78 -11.22 5.09 15.48
N GLY A 79 -10.30 6.01 15.27
CA GLY A 79 -9.60 6.70 16.36
C GLY A 79 -8.53 5.88 17.08
N TRP A 80 -8.37 6.14 18.38
CA TRP A 80 -7.29 5.61 19.20
C TRP A 80 -7.28 4.09 19.35
N ILE A 81 -8.43 3.43 19.23
CA ILE A 81 -8.53 1.96 19.32
C ILE A 81 -7.61 1.25 18.30
N VAL A 82 -7.32 1.89 17.16
CA VAL A 82 -6.47 1.33 16.12
C VAL A 82 -5.00 1.24 16.55
N ALA A 83 -4.59 1.91 17.64
CA ALA A 83 -3.27 1.72 18.22
C ALA A 83 -3.02 0.25 18.64
N LEU A 84 -4.07 -0.50 19.00
CA LEU A 84 -3.97 -1.92 19.32
C LEU A 84 -3.53 -2.77 18.12
N TRP A 85 -3.96 -2.41 16.90
CA TRP A 85 -3.47 -3.04 15.67
C TRP A 85 -1.95 -2.92 15.55
N ILE A 86 -1.41 -1.71 15.80
CA ILE A 86 0.04 -1.48 15.71
C ILE A 86 0.79 -2.13 16.87
N ALA A 87 0.22 -2.15 18.06
CA ALA A 87 0.81 -2.90 19.17
C ALA A 87 1.02 -4.38 18.79
N GLY A 88 0.02 -5.00 18.12
CA GLY A 88 0.17 -6.34 17.55
C GLY A 88 1.27 -6.42 16.48
N TYR A 89 1.34 -5.45 15.57
CA TYR A 89 2.35 -5.42 14.51
C TYR A 89 3.79 -5.30 15.04
N MET A 90 4.01 -4.70 16.21
CA MET A 90 5.35 -4.56 16.81
C MET A 90 6.00 -5.90 17.15
N VAL A 91 5.27 -7.01 17.13
CA VAL A 91 5.85 -8.35 17.33
C VAL A 91 6.63 -8.86 16.09
N VAL A 92 6.35 -8.35 14.89
CA VAL A 92 6.93 -8.82 13.62
C VAL A 92 8.46 -8.85 13.61
N PRO A 93 9.22 -7.84 14.08
CA PRO A 93 10.67 -7.92 14.17
C PRO A 93 11.17 -9.05 15.08
N LEU A 94 10.47 -9.29 16.18
CA LEU A 94 10.85 -10.33 17.15
C LEU A 94 10.64 -11.72 16.58
N THR A 95 9.52 -11.97 15.93
CA THR A 95 9.19 -13.29 15.37
C THR A 95 9.97 -13.56 14.09
N GLY A 96 9.94 -12.66 13.10
CA GLY A 96 10.60 -12.85 11.82
C GLY A 96 12.13 -12.91 11.89
N PHE A 97 12.75 -12.06 12.69
CA PHE A 97 14.22 -12.05 12.85
C PHE A 97 14.71 -12.78 14.09
N GLY A 98 14.01 -12.60 15.22
CA GLY A 98 14.42 -13.17 16.50
C GLY A 98 14.24 -14.67 16.57
N VAL A 99 13.06 -15.17 16.28
CA VAL A 99 12.72 -16.60 16.40
C VAL A 99 13.32 -17.41 15.26
N VAL A 100 12.99 -17.06 14.00
CA VAL A 100 13.35 -17.90 12.85
C VAL A 100 14.54 -17.40 12.05
N GLY A 101 14.84 -16.11 12.07
CA GLY A 101 15.80 -15.47 11.16
C GLY A 101 17.20 -16.10 11.18
N LYS A 102 17.74 -16.45 12.37
CA LYS A 102 19.03 -17.13 12.48
C LYS A 102 19.02 -18.48 11.77
N ARG A 103 17.99 -19.30 12.01
CA ARG A 103 17.87 -20.65 11.43
C ARG A 103 17.69 -20.58 9.92
N LEU A 104 16.83 -19.69 9.43
CA LEU A 104 16.60 -19.46 8.00
C LEU A 104 17.87 -19.04 7.26
N ALA A 105 18.63 -18.08 7.81
CA ALA A 105 19.88 -17.64 7.21
C ALA A 105 20.92 -18.76 7.17
N GLN A 106 21.03 -19.58 8.21
CA GLN A 106 21.95 -20.71 8.25
C GLN A 106 21.54 -21.82 7.28
N LEU A 107 20.25 -22.16 7.22
CA LEU A 107 19.73 -23.18 6.30
C LEU A 107 19.96 -22.75 4.84
N SER A 108 19.58 -21.51 4.48
CA SER A 108 19.81 -20.98 3.14
C SER A 108 21.29 -20.99 2.73
N ARG A 109 22.23 -20.74 3.66
CA ARG A 109 23.66 -20.83 3.35
C ARG A 109 24.13 -22.25 3.13
N ARG A 110 23.64 -23.21 3.92
CA ARG A 110 24.01 -24.63 3.81
C ARG A 110 23.45 -25.27 2.55
N THR A 111 22.21 -24.97 2.20
CA THR A 111 21.53 -25.56 1.03
C THR A 111 21.82 -24.81 -0.28
N GLY A 112 22.29 -23.57 -0.20
CA GLY A 112 22.46 -22.70 -1.35
C GLY A 112 21.14 -22.10 -1.87
N ALA A 113 20.02 -22.28 -1.16
CA ALA A 113 18.70 -21.80 -1.54
C ALA A 113 18.70 -20.27 -1.79
N VAL A 114 18.02 -19.86 -2.87
CA VAL A 114 17.94 -18.45 -3.32
C VAL A 114 16.56 -17.88 -3.11
N THR A 115 15.52 -18.72 -3.14
CA THR A 115 14.11 -18.34 -2.98
C THR A 115 13.51 -19.01 -1.74
N VAL A 116 12.33 -18.54 -1.32
CA VAL A 116 11.58 -19.16 -0.23
C VAL A 116 11.09 -20.57 -0.61
N PRO A 117 10.46 -20.78 -1.78
CA PRO A 117 10.11 -22.12 -2.26
C PRO A 117 11.30 -23.09 -2.36
N ASP A 118 12.46 -22.60 -2.81
CA ASP A 118 13.70 -23.37 -2.89
C ASP A 118 14.16 -23.84 -1.49
N LEU A 119 14.01 -22.97 -0.47
CA LEU A 119 14.31 -23.29 0.92
C LEU A 119 13.42 -24.42 1.47
N PHE A 120 12.10 -24.36 1.23
CA PHE A 120 11.15 -25.42 1.63
C PHE A 120 11.43 -26.73 0.91
N ARG A 121 11.63 -26.69 -0.41
CA ARG A 121 12.02 -27.84 -1.20
C ARG A 121 13.24 -28.54 -0.61
N GLU A 122 14.30 -27.79 -0.32
CA GLU A 122 15.53 -28.35 0.26
C GLU A 122 15.35 -28.87 1.69
N ARG A 123 14.48 -28.22 2.48
CA ARG A 123 14.19 -28.65 3.86
C ARG A 123 13.40 -29.95 3.91
N PHE A 124 12.36 -30.08 3.10
CA PHE A 124 11.44 -31.22 3.10
C PHE A 124 11.80 -32.30 2.06
N LYS A 125 12.82 -32.04 1.23
CA LYS A 125 13.22 -32.93 0.12
C LYS A 125 12.07 -33.28 -0.83
N SER A 126 11.08 -32.38 -0.96
CA SER A 126 9.87 -32.56 -1.76
C SER A 126 9.69 -31.42 -2.77
N PRO A 127 9.67 -31.70 -4.07
CA PRO A 127 9.32 -30.72 -5.09
C PRO A 127 7.92 -30.16 -4.93
N ALA A 128 6.96 -30.98 -4.48
CA ALA A 128 5.57 -30.60 -4.30
C ALA A 128 5.41 -29.50 -3.23
N VAL A 129 6.10 -29.62 -2.09
CA VAL A 129 6.10 -28.59 -1.02
C VAL A 129 6.65 -27.27 -1.54
N GLY A 130 7.71 -27.31 -2.34
CA GLY A 130 8.25 -26.11 -3.00
C GLY A 130 7.25 -25.45 -3.95
N LEU A 131 6.51 -26.23 -4.75
CA LEU A 131 5.48 -25.70 -5.66
C LEU A 131 4.30 -25.10 -4.91
N VAL A 132 3.80 -25.76 -3.86
CA VAL A 132 2.73 -25.21 -3.01
C VAL A 132 3.15 -23.88 -2.40
N ALA A 133 4.35 -23.81 -1.80
CA ALA A 133 4.89 -22.57 -1.28
C ALA A 133 4.99 -21.47 -2.36
N LEU A 134 5.39 -21.83 -3.59
CA LEU A 134 5.46 -20.89 -4.71
C LEU A 134 4.08 -20.34 -5.06
N VAL A 135 3.04 -21.18 -5.14
CA VAL A 135 1.66 -20.73 -5.44
C VAL A 135 1.19 -19.70 -4.42
N PHE A 136 1.41 -19.95 -3.12
CA PHE A 136 1.07 -18.98 -2.08
C PHE A 136 1.86 -17.67 -2.22
N VAL A 137 3.18 -17.75 -2.41
CA VAL A 137 4.02 -16.56 -2.62
C VAL A 137 3.50 -15.74 -3.81
N LEU A 138 3.21 -16.37 -4.94
CA LEU A 138 2.71 -15.68 -6.13
C LEU A 138 1.35 -15.02 -5.87
N THR A 139 0.41 -15.74 -5.26
CA THR A 139 -0.95 -15.24 -4.99
C THR A 139 -0.92 -14.02 -4.06
N PHE A 140 -0.31 -14.16 -2.89
CA PHE A 140 -0.36 -13.11 -1.87
C PHE A 140 0.52 -11.91 -2.21
N MET A 141 1.71 -12.12 -2.77
CA MET A 141 2.58 -11.02 -3.19
C MET A 141 1.98 -10.22 -4.35
N THR A 142 1.32 -10.89 -5.29
CA THR A 142 0.63 -10.20 -6.40
C THR A 142 -0.56 -9.41 -5.90
N SER A 143 -1.37 -9.97 -4.98
CA SER A 143 -2.49 -9.25 -4.35
C SER A 143 -2.02 -7.98 -3.64
N MET A 144 -0.96 -8.08 -2.84
CA MET A 144 -0.39 -6.91 -2.16
C MET A 144 0.13 -5.88 -3.15
N MET A 145 0.72 -6.32 -4.26
CA MET A 145 1.24 -5.43 -5.30
C MET A 145 0.12 -4.64 -5.99
N ILE A 146 -1.06 -5.24 -6.20
CA ILE A 146 -2.25 -4.54 -6.72
C ILE A 146 -2.61 -3.35 -5.81
N ALA A 147 -2.63 -3.55 -4.48
CA ALA A 147 -2.89 -2.47 -3.53
C ALA A 147 -1.86 -1.34 -3.63
N GLN A 148 -0.58 -1.67 -3.85
CA GLN A 148 0.47 -0.66 -3.98
C GLN A 148 0.32 0.17 -5.26
N PHE A 149 -0.11 -0.43 -6.38
CA PHE A 149 -0.36 0.32 -7.61
C PHE A 149 -1.47 1.35 -7.43
N LYS A 150 -2.58 1.01 -6.74
CA LYS A 150 -3.61 1.98 -6.34
C LYS A 150 -3.00 3.13 -5.53
N ALA A 151 -2.27 2.80 -4.47
CA ALA A 151 -1.70 3.81 -3.58
C ALA A 151 -0.74 4.75 -4.33
N GLY A 152 0.14 4.20 -5.17
CA GLY A 152 1.06 5.00 -5.99
C GLY A 152 0.34 5.92 -6.97
N ALA A 153 -0.71 5.43 -7.62
CA ALA A 153 -1.53 6.22 -8.53
C ALA A 153 -2.23 7.38 -7.82
N LEU A 154 -2.82 7.15 -6.63
CA LEU A 154 -3.48 8.17 -5.82
C LEU A 154 -2.50 9.26 -5.37
N ILE A 155 -1.29 8.89 -4.92
CA ILE A 155 -0.29 9.87 -4.51
C ILE A 155 0.14 10.73 -5.70
N MET A 156 0.37 10.13 -6.87
CA MET A 156 0.71 10.86 -8.09
C MET A 156 -0.42 11.76 -8.56
N LYS A 157 -1.68 11.30 -8.50
CA LYS A 157 -2.87 12.12 -8.79
C LYS A 157 -2.88 13.38 -7.91
N ILE A 158 -2.72 13.21 -6.60
CA ILE A 158 -2.79 14.30 -5.62
C ILE A 158 -1.57 15.25 -5.73
N ALA A 159 -0.42 14.74 -6.16
CA ALA A 159 0.77 15.54 -6.40
C ALA A 159 0.70 16.42 -7.65
N TRP A 160 -0.28 16.20 -8.52
CA TRP A 160 -0.44 16.99 -9.75
C TRP A 160 -0.85 18.42 -9.44
N PRO A 161 -0.33 19.42 -10.19
CA PRO A 161 -0.69 20.83 -9.98
C PRO A 161 -2.22 21.03 -10.04
N ASN A 162 -2.75 21.78 -9.08
CA ASN A 162 -4.18 22.07 -8.92
C ASN A 162 -5.09 20.85 -8.62
N SER A 163 -4.53 19.67 -8.37
CA SER A 163 -5.31 18.48 -8.00
C SER A 163 -6.10 18.66 -6.69
N GLY A 164 -5.60 19.46 -5.76
CA GLY A 164 -6.30 19.73 -4.50
C GLY A 164 -7.66 20.40 -4.69
N VAL A 165 -7.76 21.33 -5.66
CA VAL A 165 -9.04 21.99 -6.02
C VAL A 165 -9.95 21.01 -6.77
N ILE A 166 -9.37 20.22 -7.68
CA ILE A 166 -10.11 19.20 -8.43
C ILE A 166 -10.64 18.11 -7.48
N ALA A 167 -9.85 17.65 -6.53
CA ALA A 167 -10.26 16.63 -5.57
C ALA A 167 -11.44 17.08 -4.70
N LEU A 168 -11.49 18.36 -4.28
CA LEU A 168 -12.62 18.91 -3.53
C LEU A 168 -13.88 19.04 -4.41
N SER A 169 -13.73 19.45 -5.66
CA SER A 169 -14.87 19.53 -6.59
C SER A 169 -15.41 18.14 -6.96
N GLU A 170 -14.54 17.14 -7.08
CA GLU A 170 -14.94 15.73 -7.27
C GLU A 170 -15.64 15.15 -6.03
N ASP A 171 -15.26 15.55 -4.83
CA ASP A 171 -15.94 15.12 -3.60
C ASP A 171 -17.35 15.70 -3.44
N LEU A 172 -17.58 16.89 -4.01
CA LEU A 172 -18.92 17.53 -4.03
C LEU A 172 -19.84 16.98 -5.13
N HIS A 173 -19.28 16.34 -6.18
CA HIS A 173 -20.01 15.85 -7.33
C HIS A 173 -19.52 14.45 -7.73
N GLN A 174 -19.57 13.50 -6.81
CA GLN A 174 -19.00 12.16 -7.03
C GLN A 174 -19.76 11.31 -8.04
N TYR A 175 -21.06 11.54 -8.17
CA TYR A 175 -21.92 10.75 -9.05
C TYR A 175 -22.81 11.72 -9.85
N GLU A 176 -22.52 11.88 -11.12
CA GLU A 176 -23.32 12.63 -12.08
C GLU A 176 -23.48 11.79 -13.32
N LEU A 177 -24.71 11.44 -13.65
CA LEU A 177 -25.00 10.77 -14.90
C LEU A 177 -24.97 11.82 -16.01
N LYS A 178 -23.89 11.84 -16.80
CA LYS A 178 -23.75 12.73 -17.96
C LYS A 178 -24.50 12.17 -19.17
N PRO A 179 -24.83 13.00 -20.16
CA PRO A 179 -25.42 12.52 -21.43
C PRO A 179 -24.60 11.44 -22.10
N GLU A 180 -23.27 11.54 -22.03
CA GLU A 180 -22.32 10.53 -22.54
C GLU A 180 -22.43 9.19 -21.79
N GLY A 181 -22.76 9.23 -20.49
CA GLY A 181 -23.02 8.05 -19.66
C GLY A 181 -24.25 7.28 -20.13
N LEU A 182 -25.34 7.97 -20.52
CA LEU A 182 -26.51 7.34 -21.12
C LEU A 182 -26.19 6.66 -22.45
N GLU A 183 -25.37 7.30 -23.29
CA GLU A 183 -24.93 6.70 -24.55
C GLU A 183 -24.07 5.47 -24.32
N SER A 184 -23.19 5.48 -23.31
CA SER A 184 -22.40 4.32 -22.90
C SER A 184 -23.29 3.17 -22.40
N LEU A 185 -24.36 3.46 -21.67
CA LEU A 185 -25.36 2.47 -21.24
C LEU A 185 -26.10 1.86 -22.42
N ARG A 186 -26.45 2.67 -23.42
CA ARG A 186 -27.05 2.20 -24.67
C ARG A 186 -26.12 1.23 -25.42
N GLN A 187 -24.83 1.55 -25.50
CA GLN A 187 -23.82 0.66 -26.10
C GLN A 187 -23.64 -0.66 -25.33
N GLN A 188 -23.92 -0.65 -24.02
CA GLN A 188 -23.92 -1.85 -23.18
C GLN A 188 -25.25 -2.66 -23.22
N ASN A 189 -26.13 -2.37 -24.19
CA ASN A 189 -27.43 -3.01 -24.38
C ASN A 189 -28.36 -2.90 -23.16
N VAL A 190 -28.30 -1.82 -22.40
CA VAL A 190 -29.27 -1.55 -21.33
C VAL A 190 -30.62 -1.21 -21.99
N PRO A 191 -31.75 -1.80 -21.54
CA PRO A 191 -33.07 -1.59 -22.15
C PRO A 191 -33.47 -0.12 -22.23
N GLU A 192 -34.09 0.28 -23.35
CA GLU A 192 -34.51 1.67 -23.58
C GLU A 192 -35.41 2.21 -22.47
N GLY A 193 -36.28 1.35 -21.90
CA GLY A 193 -37.14 1.72 -20.76
C GLY A 193 -36.34 2.15 -19.51
N VAL A 194 -35.21 1.49 -19.24
CA VAL A 194 -34.29 1.85 -18.15
C VAL A 194 -33.59 3.17 -18.46
N LEU A 195 -33.15 3.37 -19.71
CA LEU A 195 -32.50 4.62 -20.13
C LEU A 195 -33.44 5.81 -19.99
N ILE A 196 -34.69 5.70 -20.42
CA ILE A 196 -35.72 6.74 -20.28
C ILE A 196 -35.96 7.06 -18.79
N ALA A 197 -36.04 6.04 -17.93
CA ALA A 197 -36.22 6.25 -16.50
C ALA A 197 -35.04 6.99 -15.84
N LEU A 198 -33.84 6.88 -16.40
CA LEU A 198 -32.62 7.56 -15.89
C LEU A 198 -32.47 9.00 -16.39
N VAL A 199 -33.19 9.43 -17.45
CA VAL A 199 -33.10 10.79 -17.98
C VAL A 199 -33.29 11.90 -16.93
N PRO A 200 -34.22 11.78 -15.93
CA PRO A 200 -34.38 12.79 -14.89
C PRO A 200 -33.16 12.95 -13.96
N LEU A 201 -32.25 12.00 -13.97
CA LEU A 201 -31.01 12.02 -13.16
C LEU A 201 -29.83 12.62 -13.92
N VAL A 202 -29.95 12.82 -15.23
CA VAL A 202 -28.86 13.37 -16.05
C VAL A 202 -28.59 14.83 -15.65
N GLY A 203 -27.31 15.11 -15.37
CA GLY A 203 -26.86 16.42 -14.93
C GLY A 203 -27.16 16.73 -13.45
N LYS A 204 -27.75 15.80 -12.69
CA LYS A 204 -27.91 15.97 -11.24
C LYS A 204 -26.68 15.45 -10.51
N PRO A 205 -26.01 16.30 -9.70
CA PRO A 205 -24.91 15.87 -8.85
C PRO A 205 -25.45 15.16 -7.60
N PHE A 206 -24.82 14.03 -7.28
CA PHE A 206 -25.06 13.27 -6.04
C PHE A 206 -23.76 13.23 -5.23
N HIS A 207 -23.88 13.38 -3.91
CA HIS A 207 -22.71 13.44 -3.02
C HIS A 207 -22.18 12.06 -2.65
N SER A 208 -22.99 11.00 -2.81
CA SER A 208 -22.59 9.64 -2.49
C SER A 208 -23.19 8.60 -3.45
N ASP A 209 -22.53 7.41 -3.51
CA ASP A 209 -23.06 6.22 -4.19
C ASP A 209 -24.40 5.77 -3.58
N SER A 210 -24.58 5.93 -2.26
CA SER A 210 -25.82 5.60 -1.57
C SER A 210 -26.98 6.50 -2.00
N ASP A 211 -26.75 7.82 -2.11
CA ASP A 211 -27.79 8.76 -2.55
C ASP A 211 -28.17 8.52 -4.01
N PHE A 212 -27.17 8.31 -4.87
CA PHE A 212 -27.39 7.96 -6.26
C PHE A 212 -28.19 6.67 -6.41
N LYS A 213 -27.81 5.60 -5.68
CA LYS A 213 -28.53 4.33 -5.68
C LYS A 213 -29.95 4.43 -5.10
N ALA A 214 -30.12 5.24 -4.05
CA ALA A 214 -31.44 5.47 -3.47
C ALA A 214 -32.39 6.16 -4.46
N GLU A 215 -31.88 7.12 -5.24
CA GLU A 215 -32.67 7.81 -6.25
C GLU A 215 -32.97 6.90 -7.44
N ILE A 216 -32.02 6.09 -7.89
CA ILE A 216 -32.25 5.08 -8.94
C ILE A 216 -33.30 4.05 -8.48
N ALA A 217 -33.24 3.62 -7.20
CA ALA A 217 -34.20 2.65 -6.65
C ALA A 217 -35.64 3.16 -6.60
N LYS A 218 -35.87 4.46 -6.69
CA LYS A 218 -37.21 5.05 -6.83
C LYS A 218 -37.74 4.99 -8.27
N LEU A 219 -36.84 4.92 -9.25
CA LEU A 219 -37.15 5.02 -10.68
C LEU A 219 -37.19 3.64 -11.37
N LEU A 220 -36.46 2.65 -10.87
CA LEU A 220 -36.32 1.33 -11.44
C LEU A 220 -36.93 0.26 -10.54
N SER A 221 -37.46 -0.81 -11.15
CA SER A 221 -37.88 -1.99 -10.42
C SER A 221 -36.70 -2.71 -9.77
N LYS A 222 -36.96 -3.55 -8.74
CA LYS A 222 -35.89 -4.31 -8.04
C LYS A 222 -35.10 -5.21 -8.98
N ASP A 223 -35.74 -5.77 -10.00
CA ASP A 223 -35.12 -6.70 -10.96
C ASP A 223 -34.25 -5.92 -11.96
N GLU A 224 -34.70 -4.78 -12.47
CA GLU A 224 -33.92 -3.89 -13.33
C GLU A 224 -32.71 -3.31 -12.60
N LEU A 225 -32.91 -2.89 -11.34
CA LEU A 225 -31.83 -2.39 -10.51
C LEU A 225 -30.75 -3.46 -10.30
N LYS A 226 -31.15 -4.70 -9.99
CA LYS A 226 -30.23 -5.83 -9.80
C LYS A 226 -29.47 -6.18 -11.08
N ALA A 227 -30.16 -6.15 -12.23
CA ALA A 227 -29.56 -6.47 -13.52
C ALA A 227 -28.57 -5.40 -14.03
N HIS A 228 -28.85 -4.10 -13.80
CA HIS A 228 -28.13 -3.01 -14.44
C HIS A 228 -27.38 -2.09 -13.48
N SER A 229 -27.45 -2.30 -12.16
CA SER A 229 -26.84 -1.41 -11.14
C SER A 229 -25.34 -1.14 -11.38
N LYS A 230 -24.58 -2.16 -11.78
CA LYS A 230 -23.13 -2.01 -12.04
C LYS A 230 -22.85 -1.15 -13.27
N ALA A 231 -23.63 -1.34 -14.34
CA ALA A 231 -23.50 -0.57 -15.57
C ALA A 231 -23.86 0.91 -15.31
N ILE A 232 -24.97 1.16 -14.61
CA ILE A 232 -25.44 2.50 -14.26
C ILE A 232 -24.43 3.23 -13.35
N ALA A 233 -23.93 2.56 -12.30
CA ALA A 233 -22.91 3.14 -11.44
C ALA A 233 -21.63 3.48 -12.23
N SER A 234 -21.18 2.61 -13.11
CA SER A 234 -19.98 2.87 -13.93
C SER A 234 -20.16 3.99 -14.96
N ALA A 235 -21.38 4.26 -15.41
CA ALA A 235 -21.70 5.34 -16.34
C ALA A 235 -21.82 6.70 -15.64
N ALA A 236 -22.10 6.70 -14.33
CA ALA A 236 -22.17 7.90 -13.50
C ALA A 236 -20.83 8.29 -12.88
N GLU A 237 -19.88 7.37 -12.79
CA GLU A 237 -18.53 7.69 -12.31
C GLU A 237 -17.73 8.40 -13.42
N PRO A 238 -17.23 9.63 -13.17
CA PRO A 238 -16.36 10.29 -14.13
C PRO A 238 -15.05 9.49 -14.30
N PHE A 239 -14.59 9.37 -15.55
CA PHE A 239 -13.30 8.73 -15.83
C PHE A 239 -12.14 9.57 -15.27
N ASP A 240 -11.40 9.03 -14.32
CA ASP A 240 -10.33 9.73 -13.62
C ASP A 240 -8.99 9.66 -14.39
N TRP A 241 -8.82 10.61 -15.33
CA TRP A 241 -7.61 10.72 -16.15
C TRP A 241 -6.34 10.99 -15.32
N LEU A 242 -6.45 11.75 -14.23
CA LEU A 242 -5.30 12.04 -13.37
C LEU A 242 -4.86 10.80 -12.62
N TYR A 243 -5.80 9.99 -12.16
CA TYR A 243 -5.51 8.70 -11.56
C TYR A 243 -4.83 7.75 -12.55
N LEU A 244 -5.37 7.62 -13.77
CA LEU A 244 -4.79 6.75 -14.80
C LEU A 244 -3.38 7.20 -15.18
N MET A 245 -3.17 8.50 -15.35
CA MET A 245 -1.83 9.07 -15.62
C MET A 245 -0.87 8.78 -14.46
N GLY A 246 -1.32 8.97 -13.22
CA GLY A 246 -0.56 8.62 -12.02
C GLY A 246 -0.19 7.13 -11.99
N LEU A 247 -1.14 6.26 -12.35
CA LEU A 247 -0.94 4.82 -12.45
C LEU A 247 0.13 4.44 -13.49
N VAL A 248 0.09 5.08 -14.67
CA VAL A 248 1.09 4.87 -15.73
C VAL A 248 2.48 5.31 -15.28
N ILE A 249 2.59 6.54 -14.74
CA ILE A 249 3.89 7.09 -14.29
C ILE A 249 4.46 6.22 -13.18
N PHE A 250 3.66 5.88 -12.18
CA PHE A 250 4.08 5.02 -11.07
C PHE A 250 4.55 3.65 -11.57
N GLY A 251 3.73 2.97 -12.39
CA GLY A 251 4.03 1.64 -12.90
C GLY A 251 5.31 1.61 -13.74
N LEU A 252 5.46 2.53 -14.69
CA LEU A 252 6.68 2.63 -15.51
C LEU A 252 7.93 2.89 -14.66
N THR A 253 7.80 3.78 -13.67
CA THR A 253 8.93 4.13 -12.78
C THR A 253 9.38 2.93 -11.96
N VAL A 254 8.45 2.31 -11.22
CA VAL A 254 8.81 1.25 -10.25
C VAL A 254 9.27 -0.02 -10.94
N VAL A 255 8.61 -0.43 -12.03
CA VAL A 255 9.05 -1.57 -12.82
C VAL A 255 10.39 -1.26 -13.49
N GLY A 256 10.56 -0.06 -14.06
CA GLY A 256 11.76 0.35 -14.77
C GLY A 256 13.03 0.29 -13.91
N TYR A 257 13.06 0.95 -12.75
CA TYR A 257 14.27 0.91 -11.92
C TYR A 257 14.55 -0.46 -11.30
N THR A 258 13.50 -1.24 -11.01
CA THR A 258 13.65 -2.60 -10.49
C THR A 258 14.27 -3.54 -11.52
N LEU A 259 13.87 -3.43 -12.79
CA LEU A 259 14.49 -4.17 -13.90
C LEU A 259 15.99 -3.88 -14.00
N ILE A 260 16.40 -2.62 -13.84
CA ILE A 260 17.80 -2.21 -14.00
C ILE A 260 18.70 -2.88 -12.96
N GLY A 261 18.36 -2.81 -11.68
CA GLY A 261 19.30 -3.17 -10.62
C GLY A 261 18.92 -4.37 -9.74
N GLY A 262 17.75 -4.97 -9.91
CA GLY A 262 17.28 -6.13 -9.14
C GLY A 262 17.23 -5.90 -7.63
N PHE A 263 17.52 -6.94 -6.83
CA PHE A 263 17.45 -6.92 -5.38
C PHE A 263 18.33 -5.83 -4.73
N LEU A 264 19.54 -5.64 -5.22
CA LEU A 264 20.46 -4.67 -4.60
C LEU A 264 20.01 -3.23 -4.87
N ALA A 265 19.44 -2.96 -6.05
CA ALA A 265 18.80 -1.67 -6.31
C ALA A 265 17.61 -1.44 -5.38
N ALA A 266 16.73 -2.43 -5.23
CA ALA A 266 15.62 -2.36 -4.30
C ALA A 266 16.11 -2.02 -2.88
N VAL A 267 17.13 -2.72 -2.36
CA VAL A 267 17.68 -2.45 -1.03
C VAL A 267 18.24 -1.03 -0.89
N TRP A 268 18.96 -0.52 -1.86
CA TRP A 268 19.54 0.82 -1.77
C TRP A 268 18.50 1.92 -1.90
N THR A 269 17.54 1.73 -2.80
CA THR A 269 16.39 2.64 -2.90
C THR A 269 15.51 2.60 -1.65
N ASP A 270 15.23 1.40 -1.10
CA ASP A 270 14.46 1.24 0.13
C ASP A 270 15.14 1.95 1.31
N LEU A 271 16.48 1.84 1.43
CA LEU A 271 17.24 2.52 2.48
C LEU A 271 17.10 4.04 2.38
N PHE A 272 17.27 4.60 1.17
CA PHE A 272 17.09 6.02 0.91
C PHE A 272 15.64 6.46 1.21
N GLN A 273 14.67 5.71 0.71
CA GLN A 273 13.25 5.98 0.92
C GLN A 273 12.86 5.88 2.39
N SER A 274 13.46 4.96 3.17
CA SER A 274 13.21 4.84 4.61
C SER A 274 13.62 6.10 5.39
N VAL A 275 14.70 6.76 4.98
CA VAL A 275 15.10 8.06 5.57
C VAL A 275 14.09 9.14 5.20
N MET A 276 13.63 9.16 3.94
CA MET A 276 12.60 10.10 3.49
C MET A 276 11.26 9.88 4.19
N MET A 277 10.86 8.62 4.43
CA MET A 277 9.66 8.28 5.19
C MET A 277 9.69 8.86 6.61
N LEU A 278 10.80 8.65 7.33
CA LEU A 278 10.95 9.19 8.68
C LEU A 278 10.88 10.72 8.68
N PHE A 279 11.58 11.36 7.75
CA PHE A 279 11.57 12.81 7.62
C PHE A 279 10.17 13.35 7.31
N GLY A 280 9.47 12.75 6.35
CA GLY A 280 8.11 13.16 5.97
C GLY A 280 7.10 13.00 7.11
N VAL A 281 7.17 11.90 7.88
CA VAL A 281 6.31 11.67 9.04
C VAL A 281 6.57 12.69 10.15
N VAL A 282 7.84 12.96 10.48
CA VAL A 282 8.19 13.94 11.51
C VAL A 282 7.76 15.34 11.08
N LEU A 283 7.99 15.71 9.82
CA LEU A 283 7.57 17.00 9.28
C LEU A 283 6.04 17.15 9.34
N LEU A 284 5.28 16.15 8.89
CA LEU A 284 3.83 16.22 8.91
C LEU A 284 3.28 16.27 10.35
N ALA A 285 3.86 15.51 11.29
CA ALA A 285 3.48 15.56 12.69
C ALA A 285 3.72 16.96 13.31
N SER A 286 4.85 17.59 12.99
CA SER A 286 5.21 18.93 13.48
C SER A 286 4.27 20.02 12.95
N LEU A 287 3.60 19.79 11.83
CA LEU A 287 2.59 20.70 11.27
C LEU A 287 1.19 20.37 11.78
N ALA A 288 0.81 19.09 11.83
CA ALA A 288 -0.55 18.65 12.13
C ALA A 288 -0.93 18.85 13.60
N ILE A 289 -0.04 18.53 14.55
CA ILE A 289 -0.34 18.59 15.97
C ILE A 289 -0.62 20.04 16.44
N PRO A 290 0.21 21.04 16.12
CA PRO A 290 -0.09 22.41 16.48
C PRO A 290 -1.33 22.97 15.75
N ALA A 291 -1.51 22.63 14.48
CA ALA A 291 -2.67 23.08 13.69
C ALA A 291 -4.01 22.59 14.25
N ALA A 292 -4.01 21.40 14.87
CA ALA A 292 -5.20 20.83 15.53
C ALA A 292 -5.40 21.31 16.97
N GLY A 293 -4.53 22.18 17.50
CA GLY A 293 -4.58 22.64 18.89
C GLY A 293 -4.08 21.59 19.91
N GLY A 294 -3.30 20.60 19.47
CA GLY A 294 -2.82 19.48 20.25
C GLY A 294 -3.72 18.24 20.16
N LEU A 295 -3.23 17.11 20.68
CA LEU A 295 -3.91 15.82 20.55
C LEU A 295 -5.24 15.74 21.34
N GLU A 296 -5.30 16.37 22.52
CA GLU A 296 -6.50 16.42 23.34
C GLU A 296 -7.62 17.15 22.61
N GLN A 297 -7.35 18.38 22.14
CA GLN A 297 -8.33 19.17 21.39
C GLN A 297 -8.75 18.46 20.09
N ALA A 298 -7.81 17.86 19.38
CA ALA A 298 -8.10 17.09 18.19
C ALA A 298 -9.05 15.92 18.46
N THR A 299 -8.82 15.17 19.55
CA THR A 299 -9.67 14.05 19.98
C THR A 299 -11.07 14.52 20.35
N LEU A 300 -11.18 15.57 21.17
CA LEU A 300 -12.47 16.15 21.60
C LEU A 300 -13.27 16.67 20.38
N THR A 301 -12.59 17.32 19.44
CA THR A 301 -13.24 17.78 18.20
C THR A 301 -13.73 16.61 17.34
N ALA A 302 -12.94 15.54 17.21
CA ALA A 302 -13.31 14.36 16.41
C ALA A 302 -14.54 13.64 16.98
N ILE A 303 -14.68 13.52 18.31
CA ILE A 303 -15.84 12.89 18.98
C ILE A 303 -17.17 13.50 18.53
N SER A 304 -17.22 14.81 18.31
CA SER A 304 -18.43 15.54 17.90
C SER A 304 -18.73 15.50 16.41
N GLN A 305 -17.87 14.87 15.60
CA GLN A 305 -18.02 14.83 14.16
C GLN A 305 -18.85 13.63 13.69
N LYS A 306 -19.49 13.77 12.52
CA LYS A 306 -20.20 12.68 11.83
C LYS A 306 -19.23 11.59 11.37
N VAL A 307 -19.67 10.34 11.37
CA VAL A 307 -18.88 9.19 10.90
C VAL A 307 -18.45 9.38 9.44
N SER A 308 -19.38 9.80 8.58
CA SER A 308 -19.13 10.13 7.18
C SER A 308 -20.04 11.28 6.73
N VAL A 309 -19.80 11.83 5.55
CA VAL A 309 -20.67 12.87 4.94
C VAL A 309 -22.10 12.35 4.75
N ASP A 310 -22.22 11.05 4.50
CA ASP A 310 -23.46 10.37 4.10
C ASP A 310 -24.34 9.94 5.28
N THR A 311 -23.92 10.18 6.54
CA THR A 311 -24.64 9.73 7.74
C THR A 311 -24.80 10.88 8.74
N ASP A 312 -25.89 10.86 9.51
CA ASP A 312 -26.08 11.74 10.67
C ASP A 312 -25.49 11.16 11.95
N GLU A 313 -24.90 9.98 11.88
CA GLU A 313 -24.27 9.29 12.98
C GLU A 313 -22.96 9.98 13.39
N VAL A 314 -22.78 10.22 14.69
CA VAL A 314 -21.59 10.86 15.27
C VAL A 314 -20.61 9.77 15.73
N LEU A 315 -19.29 10.05 15.62
CA LEU A 315 -18.24 9.13 16.09
C LEU A 315 -18.36 8.79 17.59
N GLY A 316 -18.75 9.77 18.39
CA GLY A 316 -18.97 9.58 19.82
C GLY A 316 -17.72 9.21 20.62
N ALA A 317 -17.92 8.84 21.90
CA ALA A 317 -16.85 8.51 22.83
C ALA A 317 -16.00 7.29 22.40
N ALA A 318 -16.54 6.40 21.57
CA ALA A 318 -15.81 5.24 21.07
C ALA A 318 -14.52 5.61 20.31
N TYR A 319 -14.48 6.79 19.68
CA TYR A 319 -13.29 7.30 18.99
C TYR A 319 -12.12 7.61 19.93
N ALA A 320 -12.40 8.00 21.17
CA ALA A 320 -11.40 8.38 22.17
C ALA A 320 -10.95 7.22 23.06
N PHE A 321 -11.75 6.16 23.17
CA PHE A 321 -11.49 5.06 24.09
C PHE A 321 -10.63 3.96 23.48
N GLY A 322 -10.01 3.19 24.36
CA GLY A 322 -9.21 2.02 24.01
C GLY A 322 -10.06 0.78 23.68
N PRO A 323 -9.38 -0.36 23.46
CA PRO A 323 -10.01 -1.60 23.05
C PRO A 323 -11.05 -2.12 24.05
N GLY A 324 -12.11 -2.69 23.54
CA GLY A 324 -13.16 -3.35 24.32
C GLY A 324 -14.14 -2.38 24.99
N TYR A 325 -14.12 -1.10 24.62
CA TYR A 325 -15.10 -0.13 25.08
C TYR A 325 -15.96 0.36 23.91
N SER A 326 -17.23 0.05 23.95
CA SER A 326 -18.27 0.68 23.14
C SER A 326 -19.50 0.86 23.98
N ALA A 327 -20.04 2.07 24.02
CA ALA A 327 -21.34 2.34 24.64
C ALA A 327 -22.49 1.67 23.86
N ASP A 328 -22.27 1.41 22.56
CA ASP A 328 -23.33 1.03 21.61
C ASP A 328 -23.12 -0.38 21.01
N GLY A 329 -22.13 -1.16 21.47
CA GLY A 329 -21.80 -2.49 20.90
C GLY A 329 -21.20 -2.46 19.49
N ARG A 330 -20.73 -1.29 19.01
CA ARG A 330 -20.16 -1.08 17.68
C ARG A 330 -18.63 -1.01 17.70
N GLU A 331 -18.03 -1.91 18.42
CA GLU A 331 -16.58 -1.93 18.57
C GLU A 331 -15.90 -2.32 17.27
N PHE A 332 -15.10 -1.42 16.69
CA PHE A 332 -14.27 -1.77 15.55
C PHE A 332 -13.26 -2.87 15.89
N MET A 333 -12.70 -2.86 17.11
CA MET A 333 -11.68 -3.81 17.52
C MET A 333 -11.91 -4.31 18.96
N PRO A 334 -12.83 -5.27 19.18
CA PRO A 334 -12.94 -5.96 20.45
C PRO A 334 -11.63 -6.70 20.78
N ILE A 335 -11.38 -6.96 22.06
CA ILE A 335 -10.14 -7.61 22.53
C ILE A 335 -9.87 -8.92 21.78
N THR A 336 -10.90 -9.70 21.51
CA THR A 336 -10.81 -10.96 20.75
C THR A 336 -10.25 -10.76 19.34
N LEU A 337 -10.70 -9.72 18.63
CA LEU A 337 -10.17 -9.35 17.32
C LEU A 337 -8.73 -8.83 17.44
N GLY A 338 -8.42 -8.05 18.48
CA GLY A 338 -7.05 -7.60 18.76
C GLY A 338 -6.09 -8.76 18.96
N ILE A 339 -6.49 -9.80 19.71
CA ILE A 339 -5.70 -11.03 19.89
C ILE A 339 -5.54 -11.76 18.55
N SER A 340 -6.61 -11.85 17.75
CA SER A 340 -6.56 -12.48 16.43
C SER A 340 -5.57 -11.77 15.51
N PHE A 341 -5.57 -10.44 15.46
CA PHE A 341 -4.58 -9.67 14.71
C PHE A 341 -3.16 -9.82 15.24
N PHE A 342 -2.98 -9.87 16.55
CA PHE A 342 -1.67 -10.17 17.13
C PHE A 342 -1.13 -11.51 16.63
N MET A 343 -1.97 -12.56 16.64
CA MET A 343 -1.58 -13.87 16.10
C MET A 343 -1.27 -13.83 14.59
N VAL A 344 -2.10 -13.13 13.79
CA VAL A 344 -1.82 -12.93 12.37
C VAL A 344 -0.45 -12.29 12.17
N TRP A 345 -0.10 -11.25 12.96
CA TRP A 345 1.19 -10.58 12.84
C TRP A 345 2.37 -11.43 13.32
N VAL A 346 2.18 -12.28 14.36
CA VAL A 346 3.20 -13.26 14.76
C VAL A 346 3.55 -14.15 13.58
N PHE A 347 2.56 -14.73 12.91
CA PHE A 347 2.77 -15.64 11.78
C PHE A 347 3.25 -14.91 10.52
N ALA A 348 2.69 -13.75 10.22
CA ALA A 348 3.15 -12.90 9.12
C ALA A 348 4.63 -12.51 9.27
N GLY A 349 5.07 -12.21 10.49
CA GLY A 349 6.49 -11.94 10.78
C GLY A 349 7.41 -13.11 10.48
N ILE A 350 6.96 -14.32 10.80
CA ILE A 350 7.72 -15.56 10.56
C ILE A 350 7.76 -15.93 9.08
N GLY A 351 6.62 -15.84 8.41
CA GLY A 351 6.39 -16.39 7.07
C GLY A 351 6.55 -15.41 5.91
N SER A 352 6.69 -14.11 6.15
CA SER A 352 6.76 -13.12 5.06
C SER A 352 7.90 -13.39 4.08
N PRO A 353 7.62 -13.72 2.80
CA PRO A 353 8.66 -14.05 1.83
C PRO A 353 9.65 -12.90 1.60
N ALA A 354 9.16 -11.66 1.59
CA ALA A 354 10.01 -10.48 1.44
C ALA A 354 11.01 -10.34 2.60
N SER A 355 10.58 -10.58 3.84
CA SER A 355 11.45 -10.56 5.03
C SER A 355 12.43 -11.74 5.03
N ILE A 356 11.97 -12.94 4.68
CA ILE A 356 12.79 -14.14 4.60
C ILE A 356 13.93 -13.95 3.60
N VAL A 357 13.67 -13.47 2.40
CA VAL A 357 14.69 -13.23 1.37
C VAL A 357 15.76 -12.24 1.88
N ARG A 358 15.35 -11.17 2.58
CA ARG A 358 16.30 -10.22 3.18
C ARG A 358 17.14 -10.84 4.30
N VAL A 359 16.53 -11.66 5.14
CA VAL A 359 17.26 -12.45 6.16
C VAL A 359 18.27 -13.40 5.51
N MET A 360 17.88 -14.10 4.42
CA MET A 360 18.79 -14.96 3.64
C MET A 360 19.95 -14.15 3.02
N ALA A 361 19.72 -12.89 2.66
CA ALA A 361 20.71 -11.97 2.12
C ALA A 361 21.60 -11.32 3.19
N SER A 362 21.38 -11.54 4.49
CA SER A 362 22.14 -10.95 5.59
C SER A 362 23.61 -11.38 5.59
N LYS A 363 24.52 -10.46 5.98
CA LYS A 363 25.96 -10.73 6.06
C LYS A 363 26.32 -11.76 7.15
N SER A 364 25.66 -11.68 8.31
CA SER A 364 25.86 -12.63 9.42
C SER A 364 24.67 -12.63 10.40
N THR A 365 24.63 -13.64 11.28
CA THR A 365 23.61 -13.73 12.34
C THR A 365 23.70 -12.61 13.37
N ALA A 366 24.89 -12.03 13.58
CA ALA A 366 25.06 -10.86 14.43
C ALA A 366 24.36 -9.62 13.86
N HIS A 367 24.37 -9.45 12.53
CA HIS A 367 23.64 -8.37 11.86
C HIS A 367 22.12 -8.56 11.99
N ILE A 368 21.61 -9.80 11.91
CA ILE A 368 20.18 -10.10 12.14
C ILE A 368 19.77 -9.70 13.56
N ARG A 369 20.56 -10.06 14.58
CA ARG A 369 20.26 -9.69 15.98
C ARG A 369 20.23 -8.18 16.19
N LYS A 370 21.19 -7.44 15.63
CA LYS A 370 21.20 -5.97 15.71
C LYS A 370 20.03 -5.34 14.98
N SER A 371 19.61 -5.91 13.86
CA SER A 371 18.50 -5.37 13.07
C SER A 371 17.14 -5.47 13.77
N ILE A 372 16.94 -6.39 14.73
CA ILE A 372 15.69 -6.49 15.50
C ILE A 372 15.42 -5.16 16.25
N PHE A 373 16.41 -4.67 16.99
CA PHE A 373 16.27 -3.43 17.78
C PHE A 373 16.14 -2.21 16.87
N LEU A 374 16.93 -2.15 15.80
CA LEU A 374 16.87 -1.04 14.84
C LEU A 374 15.51 -0.97 14.16
N LEU A 375 14.98 -2.12 13.76
CA LEU A 375 13.68 -2.22 13.12
C LEU A 375 12.54 -1.89 14.08
N GLY A 376 12.58 -2.41 15.31
CA GLY A 376 11.59 -2.09 16.34
C GLY A 376 11.55 -0.58 16.63
N GLY A 377 12.70 0.04 16.82
CA GLY A 377 12.82 1.48 17.02
C GLY A 377 12.32 2.30 15.82
N TYR A 378 12.69 1.89 14.60
CA TYR A 378 12.20 2.56 13.38
C TYR A 378 10.68 2.47 13.24
N ASN A 379 10.08 1.30 13.50
CA ASN A 379 8.63 1.14 13.45
C ASN A 379 7.91 2.07 14.46
N LEU A 380 8.42 2.18 15.70
CA LEU A 380 7.84 3.11 16.67
C LEU A 380 7.91 4.56 16.20
N LEU A 381 9.05 4.96 15.61
CA LEU A 381 9.24 6.32 15.07
C LEU A 381 8.34 6.65 13.87
N ILE A 382 7.83 5.64 13.17
CA ILE A 382 6.87 5.84 12.06
C ILE A 382 5.43 5.77 12.55
N TYR A 383 5.05 4.71 13.27
CA TYR A 383 3.64 4.44 13.55
C TYR A 383 3.04 5.32 14.66
N ILE A 384 3.81 5.67 15.70
CA ILE A 384 3.29 6.55 16.76
C ILE A 384 2.92 7.93 16.21
N PRO A 385 3.82 8.63 15.47
CA PRO A 385 3.43 9.89 14.86
C PRO A 385 2.31 9.76 13.82
N LEU A 386 2.23 8.66 13.07
CA LEU A 386 1.14 8.44 12.11
C LEU A 386 -0.23 8.38 12.80
N ILE A 387 -0.35 7.71 13.96
CA ILE A 387 -1.58 7.73 14.76
C ILE A 387 -1.93 9.16 15.12
N MET A 388 -0.98 9.91 15.71
CA MET A 388 -1.19 11.30 16.12
C MET A 388 -1.61 12.20 14.95
N ILE A 389 -0.94 12.06 13.79
CA ILE A 389 -1.26 12.79 12.56
C ILE A 389 -2.72 12.51 12.14
N CYS A 390 -3.15 11.25 12.17
CA CYS A 390 -4.49 10.88 11.71
C CYS A 390 -5.60 11.33 12.65
N ILE A 391 -5.35 11.34 13.97
CA ILE A 391 -6.27 11.94 14.96
C ILE A 391 -6.41 13.45 14.69
N CYS A 392 -5.28 14.16 14.50
CA CYS A 392 -5.30 15.56 14.10
C CYS A 392 -5.97 15.75 12.72
N GLY A 393 -5.68 14.84 11.79
CA GLY A 393 -6.29 14.86 10.46
C GLY A 393 -7.81 14.77 10.51
N ARG A 394 -8.36 13.95 11.41
CA ARG A 394 -9.80 13.84 11.60
C ARG A 394 -10.43 15.16 12.08
N SER A 395 -9.77 15.86 12.99
CA SER A 395 -10.26 17.16 13.49
C SER A 395 -10.19 18.27 12.44
N LEU A 396 -9.16 18.25 11.58
CA LEU A 396 -8.89 19.27 10.56
C LEU A 396 -9.66 19.05 9.26
N ILE A 397 -9.90 17.80 8.89
CA ILE A 397 -10.65 17.38 7.70
C ILE A 397 -11.81 16.50 8.18
N PRO A 398 -12.94 17.10 8.58
CA PRO A 398 -14.08 16.33 9.02
C PRO A 398 -14.77 15.62 7.84
N SER A 399 -15.22 14.41 8.08
CA SER A 399 -16.19 13.72 7.22
C SER A 399 -15.76 13.57 5.76
N LEU A 400 -14.78 12.70 5.49
CA LEU A 400 -14.50 12.28 4.12
C LEU A 400 -15.60 11.32 3.61
N PRO A 401 -15.89 11.32 2.30
CA PRO A 401 -16.79 10.37 1.68
C PRO A 401 -16.35 8.91 1.92
N ALA A 402 -17.29 7.98 1.92
CA ALA A 402 -17.00 6.56 2.07
C ALA A 402 -15.99 6.08 1.02
N GLY A 403 -14.95 5.36 1.45
CA GLY A 403 -13.88 4.86 0.57
C GLY A 403 -12.78 5.88 0.21
N LYS A 404 -12.87 7.15 0.63
CA LYS A 404 -11.83 8.18 0.42
C LYS A 404 -10.91 8.38 1.63
N SER A 405 -11.15 7.70 2.73
CA SER A 405 -10.30 7.77 3.94
C SER A 405 -8.85 7.35 3.69
N ASP A 406 -8.58 6.53 2.65
CA ASP A 406 -7.22 6.19 2.21
C ASP A 406 -6.39 7.42 1.80
N GLU A 407 -7.04 8.52 1.45
CA GLU A 407 -6.39 9.76 0.99
C GLU A 407 -6.08 10.75 2.12
N ILE A 408 -6.34 10.40 3.39
CA ILE A 408 -6.20 11.35 4.51
C ILE A 408 -4.79 11.97 4.63
N ILE A 409 -3.73 11.16 4.51
CA ILE A 409 -2.36 11.67 4.62
C ILE A 409 -2.02 12.63 3.48
N PRO A 410 -2.23 12.30 2.19
CA PRO A 410 -2.02 13.24 1.10
C PRO A 410 -2.86 14.52 1.23
N ARG A 411 -4.14 14.43 1.57
CA ARG A 411 -5.03 15.59 1.71
C ARG A 411 -4.61 16.50 2.86
N LEU A 412 -4.30 15.92 4.01
CA LEU A 412 -3.81 16.67 5.17
C LEU A 412 -2.48 17.37 4.86
N THR A 413 -1.62 16.70 4.10
CA THR A 413 -0.36 17.29 3.63
C THR A 413 -0.62 18.56 2.83
N LEU A 414 -1.49 18.51 1.82
CA LEU A 414 -1.83 19.67 0.99
C LEU A 414 -2.47 20.78 1.82
N LEU A 415 -3.39 20.44 2.72
CA LEU A 415 -4.06 21.40 3.59
C LEU A 415 -3.07 22.19 4.45
N LEU A 416 -2.12 21.49 5.10
CA LEU A 416 -1.19 22.10 6.06
C LEU A 416 -0.03 22.85 5.39
N THR A 417 0.42 22.38 4.21
CA THR A 417 1.56 22.99 3.53
C THR A 417 1.15 24.09 2.55
N GLY A 418 -0.07 24.04 2.01
CA GLY A 418 -0.48 24.91 0.91
C GLY A 418 -0.44 26.41 1.22
N GLN A 419 -0.55 26.80 2.49
CA GLN A 419 -0.47 28.19 2.93
C GLN A 419 0.95 28.62 3.34
N LEU A 420 1.89 27.69 3.37
CA LEU A 420 3.27 27.98 3.82
C LEU A 420 4.14 28.50 2.66
N PRO A 421 5.17 29.32 2.97
CA PRO A 421 6.20 29.65 1.99
C PRO A 421 6.83 28.37 1.42
N ALA A 422 6.93 28.26 0.11
CA ALA A 422 7.35 27.04 -0.61
C ALA A 422 6.49 25.79 -0.32
N GLY A 423 5.20 25.98 -0.02
CA GLY A 423 4.27 24.91 0.40
C GLY A 423 4.23 23.71 -0.55
N GLY A 424 4.34 23.92 -1.86
CA GLY A 424 4.44 22.83 -2.83
C GLY A 424 5.70 21.97 -2.66
N LEU A 425 6.85 22.55 -2.31
CA LEU A 425 8.07 21.77 -2.03
C LEU A 425 7.94 20.99 -0.72
N LEU A 426 7.36 21.62 0.32
CA LEU A 426 7.08 20.95 1.60
C LEU A 426 6.09 19.81 1.41
N ALA A 427 5.01 20.02 0.65
CA ALA A 427 4.06 18.97 0.28
C ALA A 427 4.77 17.79 -0.40
N GLY A 428 5.62 18.08 -1.37
CA GLY A 428 6.42 17.09 -2.06
C GLY A 428 7.31 16.29 -1.11
N LEU A 429 8.02 16.96 -0.20
CA LEU A 429 8.85 16.29 0.81
C LEU A 429 8.06 15.37 1.73
N VAL A 430 6.87 15.75 2.18
CA VAL A 430 6.00 14.88 2.98
C VAL A 430 5.51 13.71 2.14
N LEU A 431 5.04 13.95 0.91
CA LEU A 431 4.53 12.90 0.02
C LEU A 431 5.61 11.93 -0.48
N THR A 432 6.91 12.27 -0.36
CA THR A 432 7.98 11.28 -0.59
C THR A 432 7.89 10.09 0.37
N ALA A 433 7.34 10.26 1.58
CA ALA A 433 7.17 9.18 2.55
C ALA A 433 6.19 8.09 2.05
N PRO A 434 4.91 8.37 1.79
CA PRO A 434 3.99 7.37 1.26
C PRO A 434 4.40 6.86 -0.13
N PHE A 435 4.90 7.73 -1.01
CA PHE A 435 5.32 7.33 -2.36
C PHE A 435 6.53 6.40 -2.33
N GLY A 436 7.54 6.70 -1.52
CA GLY A 436 8.70 5.85 -1.31
C GLY A 436 8.33 4.49 -0.71
N ALA A 437 7.42 4.46 0.27
CA ALA A 437 6.94 3.22 0.88
C ALA A 437 6.28 2.28 -0.14
N VAL A 438 5.45 2.84 -1.01
CA VAL A 438 4.79 2.08 -2.07
C VAL A 438 5.81 1.57 -3.10
N MET A 439 6.75 2.41 -3.53
CA MET A 439 7.82 2.03 -4.45
C MET A 439 8.69 0.90 -3.89
N ALA A 440 9.11 1.00 -2.62
CA ALA A 440 9.90 -0.01 -1.93
C ALA A 440 9.21 -1.38 -1.89
N THR A 441 7.91 -1.39 -1.60
CA THR A 441 7.13 -2.62 -1.56
C THR A 441 7.06 -3.30 -2.92
N VAL A 442 6.70 -2.54 -3.97
CA VAL A 442 6.55 -3.10 -5.33
C VAL A 442 7.88 -3.65 -5.84
N SER A 443 8.98 -2.92 -5.67
CA SER A 443 10.30 -3.38 -6.12
C SER A 443 10.72 -4.68 -5.44
N GLY A 444 10.53 -4.77 -4.11
CA GLY A 444 10.81 -5.97 -3.35
C GLY A 444 9.98 -7.17 -3.81
N TYR A 445 8.69 -6.97 -4.05
CA TYR A 445 7.78 -8.04 -4.47
C TYR A 445 8.00 -8.49 -5.91
N LEU A 446 8.28 -7.58 -6.83
CA LEU A 446 8.66 -7.92 -8.21
C LEU A 446 9.88 -8.85 -8.24
N VAL A 447 10.90 -8.56 -7.42
CA VAL A 447 12.10 -9.40 -7.33
C VAL A 447 11.77 -10.79 -6.78
N VAL A 448 10.95 -10.87 -5.71
CA VAL A 448 10.56 -12.16 -5.11
C VAL A 448 9.72 -12.99 -6.08
N ILE A 449 8.69 -12.41 -6.71
CA ILE A 449 7.83 -13.08 -7.68
C ILE A 449 8.65 -13.58 -8.87
N ALA A 450 9.50 -12.72 -9.44
CA ALA A 450 10.34 -13.08 -10.57
C ALA A 450 11.34 -14.19 -10.22
N SER A 451 11.93 -14.14 -9.01
CA SER A 451 12.85 -15.19 -8.56
C SER A 451 12.15 -16.55 -8.43
N GLY A 452 10.92 -16.58 -7.90
CA GLY A 452 10.11 -17.79 -7.79
C GLY A 452 9.80 -18.40 -9.16
N ILE A 453 9.29 -17.62 -10.11
CA ILE A 453 8.97 -18.12 -11.45
C ILE A 453 10.23 -18.60 -12.18
N VAL A 454 11.30 -17.80 -12.17
CA VAL A 454 12.52 -18.11 -12.90
C VAL A 454 13.31 -19.27 -12.28
N ARG A 455 13.48 -19.26 -10.95
CA ARG A 455 14.25 -20.28 -10.25
C ARG A 455 13.46 -21.56 -10.02
N ASP A 456 12.22 -21.44 -9.48
CA ASP A 456 11.50 -22.58 -8.95
C ASP A 456 10.63 -23.29 -10.02
N ILE A 457 10.25 -22.60 -11.11
CA ILE A 457 9.57 -23.21 -12.25
C ILE A 457 10.56 -23.44 -13.40
N PHE A 458 11.03 -22.34 -14.01
CA PHE A 458 11.75 -22.45 -15.29
C PHE A 458 13.05 -23.24 -15.16
N GLN A 459 13.94 -22.85 -14.25
CA GLN A 459 15.24 -23.48 -14.10
C GLN A 459 15.14 -24.90 -13.50
N ARG A 460 14.13 -25.19 -12.68
CA ARG A 460 13.99 -26.49 -12.03
C ARG A 460 13.27 -27.53 -12.87
N PHE A 461 12.24 -27.15 -13.63
CA PHE A 461 11.36 -28.09 -14.30
C PHE A 461 11.42 -28.00 -15.84
N ILE A 462 11.71 -26.80 -16.41
CA ILE A 462 11.64 -26.59 -17.85
C ILE A 462 13.04 -26.69 -18.47
N ARG A 463 14.02 -25.97 -17.90
CA ARG A 463 15.37 -25.88 -18.47
C ARG A 463 16.44 -25.77 -17.37
N PRO A 464 16.89 -26.93 -16.81
CA PRO A 464 17.89 -26.97 -15.72
C PRO A 464 19.23 -26.33 -16.13
N ASP A 465 19.63 -26.47 -17.39
CA ASP A 465 20.89 -25.95 -17.94
C ASP A 465 20.75 -24.57 -18.58
N ALA A 466 19.74 -23.79 -18.16
CA ALA A 466 19.50 -22.46 -18.70
C ALA A 466 20.71 -21.54 -18.51
N THR A 467 21.09 -20.83 -19.56
CA THR A 467 22.19 -19.87 -19.55
C THR A 467 21.84 -18.62 -18.73
N ASN A 468 22.85 -17.91 -18.24
CA ASN A 468 22.63 -16.63 -17.53
C ASN A 468 21.87 -15.60 -18.39
N TYR A 469 21.98 -15.66 -19.70
CA TYR A 469 21.24 -14.79 -20.63
C TYR A 469 19.74 -15.12 -20.62
N GLU A 470 19.38 -16.39 -20.72
CA GLU A 470 17.98 -16.86 -20.72
C GLU A 470 17.31 -16.55 -19.38
N ILE A 471 18.01 -16.82 -18.26
CA ILE A 471 17.55 -16.49 -16.91
C ILE A 471 17.29 -15.00 -16.78
N ARG A 472 18.19 -14.14 -17.22
CA ARG A 472 18.04 -12.70 -17.18
C ARG A 472 16.89 -12.21 -18.04
N ARG A 473 16.77 -12.71 -19.28
CA ARG A 473 15.69 -12.36 -20.19
C ARG A 473 14.32 -12.73 -19.61
N LEU A 474 14.20 -13.95 -19.08
CA LEU A 474 12.95 -14.41 -18.47
C LEU A 474 12.61 -13.59 -17.20
N THR A 475 13.60 -13.24 -16.38
CA THR A 475 13.40 -12.36 -15.22
C THR A 475 12.77 -11.04 -15.64
N TYR A 476 13.30 -10.39 -16.67
CA TYR A 476 12.78 -9.12 -17.15
C TYR A 476 11.36 -9.25 -17.71
N ILE A 477 11.12 -10.28 -18.54
CA ILE A 477 9.78 -10.56 -19.08
C ILE A 477 8.78 -10.78 -17.93
N THR A 478 9.13 -11.59 -16.95
CA THR A 478 8.28 -11.86 -15.79
C THR A 478 7.92 -10.57 -15.04
N MET A 479 8.89 -9.72 -14.73
CA MET A 479 8.65 -8.45 -14.03
C MET A 479 7.72 -7.52 -14.82
N ILE A 480 7.91 -7.44 -16.14
CA ILE A 480 7.06 -6.63 -17.03
C ILE A 480 5.62 -7.19 -17.03
N VAL A 481 5.45 -8.50 -17.22
CA VAL A 481 4.13 -9.14 -17.25
C VAL A 481 3.38 -8.95 -15.93
N VAL A 482 4.06 -9.16 -14.80
CA VAL A 482 3.47 -8.97 -13.47
C VAL A 482 3.13 -7.49 -13.21
N GLY A 483 3.99 -6.56 -13.66
CA GLY A 483 3.72 -5.13 -13.60
C GLY A 483 2.51 -4.72 -14.44
N ILE A 484 2.39 -5.22 -15.67
CA ILE A 484 1.23 -4.99 -16.54
C ILE A 484 -0.04 -5.57 -15.91
N PHE A 485 0.04 -6.76 -15.32
CA PHE A 485 -1.09 -7.37 -14.63
C PHE A 485 -1.58 -6.49 -13.47
N ALA A 486 -0.65 -6.04 -12.60
CA ALA A 486 -1.01 -5.15 -11.48
C ALA A 486 -1.57 -3.81 -11.97
N PHE A 487 -1.04 -3.26 -13.06
CA PHE A 487 -1.58 -2.08 -13.73
C PHE A 487 -3.02 -2.32 -14.21
N ALA A 488 -3.26 -3.38 -14.96
CA ALA A 488 -4.58 -3.69 -15.53
C ALA A 488 -5.65 -3.88 -14.44
N MET A 489 -5.29 -4.51 -13.33
CA MET A 489 -6.18 -4.69 -12.17
C MET A 489 -6.53 -3.37 -11.46
N ASN A 490 -5.79 -2.28 -11.73
CA ASN A 490 -6.00 -0.96 -11.12
C ASN A 490 -6.57 0.09 -12.09
N VAL A 491 -6.88 -0.26 -13.32
CA VAL A 491 -7.61 0.66 -14.24
C VAL A 491 -8.96 1.07 -13.62
N LYS A 492 -9.61 0.14 -12.93
CA LYS A 492 -10.70 0.43 -11.99
C LYS A 492 -10.19 0.16 -10.58
N PRO A 493 -9.98 1.20 -9.75
CA PRO A 493 -9.34 1.04 -8.44
C PRO A 493 -10.20 0.21 -7.48
N VAL A 494 -9.54 -0.64 -6.68
CA VAL A 494 -10.16 -1.38 -5.58
C VAL A 494 -10.61 -0.42 -4.47
N GLN A 495 -11.74 -0.68 -3.80
CA GLN A 495 -12.32 0.28 -2.83
C GLN A 495 -11.42 0.50 -1.61
N TYR A 496 -11.04 -0.55 -0.90
CA TYR A 496 -10.27 -0.45 0.35
C TYR A 496 -8.90 -1.10 0.22
N LEU A 497 -7.85 -0.30 0.35
CA LEU A 497 -6.46 -0.73 0.26
C LEU A 497 -6.09 -1.71 1.39
N GLN A 498 -6.56 -1.44 2.61
CA GLN A 498 -6.21 -2.24 3.78
C GLN A 498 -6.69 -3.69 3.72
N VAL A 499 -7.76 -3.99 3.00
CA VAL A 499 -8.25 -5.37 2.79
C VAL A 499 -7.18 -6.22 2.11
N PHE A 500 -6.51 -5.69 1.08
CA PHE A 500 -5.43 -6.40 0.39
C PHE A 500 -4.18 -6.56 1.25
N VAL A 501 -3.90 -5.59 2.13
CA VAL A 501 -2.79 -5.66 3.07
C VAL A 501 -3.00 -6.79 4.09
N VAL A 502 -4.20 -6.89 4.65
CA VAL A 502 -4.56 -7.97 5.59
C VAL A 502 -4.55 -9.33 4.89
N PHE A 503 -5.14 -9.41 3.70
CA PHE A 503 -5.14 -10.64 2.91
C PHE A 503 -3.73 -11.12 2.61
N SER A 504 -2.80 -10.23 2.27
CA SER A 504 -1.40 -10.58 2.06
C SER A 504 -0.68 -11.01 3.34
N GLY A 505 -1.10 -10.51 4.50
CA GLY A 505 -0.56 -10.89 5.81
C GLY A 505 -0.81 -12.36 6.16
N THR A 506 -1.86 -12.97 5.61
CA THR A 506 -2.18 -14.39 5.80
C THR A 506 -1.19 -15.33 5.12
N ASP A 507 -0.41 -14.85 4.14
CA ASP A 507 0.70 -15.60 3.51
C ASP A 507 1.70 -16.09 4.57
N GLY A 508 2.05 -15.23 5.52
CA GLY A 508 2.92 -15.60 6.63
C GLY A 508 2.36 -16.73 7.47
N ALA A 509 1.07 -16.74 7.77
CA ALA A 509 0.42 -17.79 8.54
C ALA A 509 0.41 -19.12 7.78
N VAL A 510 0.07 -19.11 6.49
CA VAL A 510 0.07 -20.34 5.67
C VAL A 510 1.48 -20.90 5.50
N THR A 511 2.47 -20.03 5.25
CA THR A 511 3.87 -20.42 5.12
C THR A 511 4.39 -21.05 6.43
N PHE A 512 3.95 -20.53 7.60
CA PHE A 512 4.30 -21.09 8.90
C PHE A 512 3.71 -22.49 9.11
N VAL A 513 2.43 -22.70 8.78
CA VAL A 513 1.78 -24.02 8.90
C VAL A 513 2.53 -25.08 8.07
N ILE A 514 2.96 -24.74 6.86
CA ILE A 514 3.78 -25.63 6.03
C ILE A 514 5.16 -25.88 6.67
N HIS A 515 5.69 -24.95 7.46
CA HIS A 515 6.98 -25.10 8.11
C HIS A 515 6.95 -26.06 9.30
N GLU A 516 5.85 -26.08 10.06
CA GLU A 516 5.69 -26.96 11.23
C GLU A 516 5.22 -28.38 10.86
N LEU A 517 4.58 -28.57 9.71
CA LEU A 517 4.25 -29.88 9.13
C LEU A 517 5.48 -30.53 8.47
#